data_1c66a2a6efee28b77bc5397cc31cb84e
#
_entry.id   1c66a2a6efee28b77bc5397cc31cb84e
#
_cell.length_a   1.000
_cell.length_b   1.000
_cell.length_c   1.000
_cell.angle_alpha   90.00
_cell.angle_beta   90.00
_cell.angle_gamma   90.00
#
_symmetry.space_group_name_H-M   'P 1'
#
loop_
_entity.id
_entity.type
_entity.pdbx_description
1 polymer ?
#
loop_
_entity_poly.entity_id
_entity_poly.type
_entity_poly.pdbx_seq_one_letter_code
_entity_poly.pdbx_strand_id
1 'polypeptide(L)'
;MLWVFLICLVCIALFCFFLTAGIIILKSQFKPVDTSANTGNETSEIPGVSSSLTAHVRDPVIMAPLLAAKKRWTTYPVQKIDICAKDKTPLCAYFWRSDDNFSEEAVILLHGFMDSAAGTAYLAEEYHRRGFSVLSVDQRGHGSSGGKYITMGYKDAEDVLLWIDQLYILLGKGVKIILHGISMGSSAVIRSLSLPNFPEKSVYLVISDSCFSDYSQQMDIHLSSLFPNKGFQKGIKFLLLKFLSLSNFILQGFFFSSHSPLKALQKRNKLPSSSVPVLFFHGENDSMVPLSSAKTLYNAAAEPKKLVVVYKALHIGAFFYDSEMYMKTIIEYRDSKS
;
A
#
# COMPACT_ATOMS: atom_id res chain seq x y z
N MET A 1 26.56 1.73 -45.37
CA MET A 1 26.50 2.84 -44.42
C MET A 1 25.09 3.46 -44.30
N LEU A 2 24.46 3.88 -45.42
CA LEU A 2 23.12 4.52 -45.39
C LEU A 2 22.03 3.66 -44.70
N TRP A 3 21.97 2.36 -45.00
CA TRP A 3 20.99 1.44 -44.38
C TRP A 3 21.17 1.31 -42.88
N VAL A 4 22.41 1.25 -42.37
CA VAL A 4 22.69 1.20 -40.92
C VAL A 4 22.23 2.49 -40.24
N PHE A 5 22.51 3.63 -40.89
CA PHE A 5 22.05 4.93 -40.38
C PHE A 5 20.52 5.04 -40.33
N LEU A 6 19.80 4.59 -41.36
CA LEU A 6 18.34 4.55 -41.40
C LEU A 6 17.76 3.63 -40.33
N ILE A 7 18.35 2.45 -40.14
CA ILE A 7 17.93 1.52 -39.05
C ILE A 7 18.14 2.16 -37.68
N CYS A 8 19.28 2.81 -37.44
CA CYS A 8 19.53 3.54 -36.20
C CYS A 8 18.51 4.64 -35.94
N LEU A 9 18.16 5.44 -36.99
CA LEU A 9 17.14 6.48 -36.85
C LEU A 9 15.75 5.90 -36.50
N VAL A 10 15.35 4.81 -37.13
CA VAL A 10 14.08 4.12 -36.84
C VAL A 10 14.08 3.59 -35.43
N CYS A 11 15.18 2.96 -34.97
CA CYS A 11 15.30 2.47 -33.59
C CYS A 11 15.22 3.61 -32.58
N ILE A 12 15.87 4.74 -32.81
CA ILE A 12 15.79 5.93 -31.95
C ILE A 12 14.36 6.49 -31.93
N ALA A 13 13.71 6.60 -33.07
CA ALA A 13 12.33 7.10 -33.16
C ALA A 13 11.36 6.18 -32.37
N LEU A 14 11.48 4.86 -32.52
CA LEU A 14 10.68 3.89 -31.78
C LEU A 14 10.97 3.97 -30.28
N PHE A 15 12.23 4.08 -29.88
CA PHE A 15 12.62 4.27 -28.49
C PHE A 15 11.97 5.53 -27.88
N CYS A 16 12.09 6.66 -28.56
CA CYS A 16 11.49 7.92 -28.11
C CYS A 16 9.95 7.82 -28.03
N PHE A 17 9.33 7.18 -29.03
CA PHE A 17 7.88 6.96 -29.04
C PHE A 17 7.42 6.13 -27.82
N PHE A 18 8.01 4.97 -27.57
CA PHE A 18 7.63 4.12 -26.43
C PHE A 18 7.93 4.76 -25.09
N LEU A 19 9.04 5.50 -24.97
CA LEU A 19 9.37 6.24 -23.77
C LEU A 19 8.35 7.35 -23.49
N THR A 20 8.00 8.13 -24.49
CA THR A 20 7.00 9.21 -24.38
C THR A 20 5.61 8.65 -24.06
N ALA A 21 5.20 7.57 -24.73
CA ALA A 21 3.95 6.88 -24.44
C ALA A 21 3.93 6.35 -22.99
N GLY A 22 5.03 5.74 -22.52
CA GLY A 22 5.19 5.29 -21.15
C GLY A 22 5.06 6.43 -20.13
N ILE A 23 5.68 7.57 -20.40
CA ILE A 23 5.56 8.77 -19.56
C ILE A 23 4.11 9.26 -19.50
N ILE A 24 3.40 9.32 -20.62
CA ILE A 24 2.00 9.76 -20.70
C ILE A 24 1.11 8.80 -19.91
N ILE A 25 1.25 7.50 -20.11
CA ILE A 25 0.50 6.45 -19.39
C ILE A 25 0.72 6.59 -17.88
N LEU A 26 1.97 6.66 -17.41
CA LEU A 26 2.26 6.75 -15.99
C LEU A 26 1.76 8.07 -15.38
N LYS A 27 1.86 9.18 -16.11
CA LYS A 27 1.29 10.45 -15.64
C LYS A 27 -0.22 10.40 -15.47
N SER A 28 -0.93 9.67 -16.32
CA SER A 28 -2.38 9.50 -16.18
C SER A 28 -2.75 8.53 -15.04
N GLN A 29 -1.99 7.44 -14.89
CA GLN A 29 -2.27 6.39 -13.90
C GLN A 29 -1.89 6.78 -12.47
N PHE A 30 -0.77 7.49 -12.30
CA PHE A 30 -0.24 7.85 -10.98
C PHE A 30 -0.40 9.33 -10.65
N LYS A 31 -1.31 10.00 -11.34
CA LYS A 31 -1.71 11.37 -10.99
C LYS A 31 -2.26 11.37 -9.57
N PRO A 32 -1.94 12.41 -8.77
CA PRO A 32 -2.55 12.60 -7.46
C PRO A 32 -4.08 12.58 -7.54
N VAL A 33 -4.70 11.95 -6.57
CA VAL A 33 -6.15 11.82 -6.46
C VAL A 33 -6.62 12.63 -5.28
N ASP A 34 -7.46 13.61 -5.54
CA ASP A 34 -8.21 14.27 -4.48
C ASP A 34 -9.32 13.34 -4.00
N THR A 35 -9.03 12.61 -2.94
CA THR A 35 -9.98 11.71 -2.28
C THR A 35 -10.69 12.38 -1.11
N SER A 36 -10.37 13.65 -0.82
CA SER A 36 -10.98 14.42 0.28
C SER A 36 -12.47 14.73 0.03
N ALA A 37 -12.85 14.86 -1.23
CA ALA A 37 -14.23 15.15 -1.65
C ALA A 37 -15.13 13.91 -1.78
N ASN A 38 -14.57 12.68 -1.70
CA ASN A 38 -15.31 11.43 -1.96
C ASN A 38 -16.07 10.94 -0.72
N THR A 39 -16.92 11.81 -0.15
CA THR A 39 -17.76 11.47 1.01
C THR A 39 -19.08 10.78 0.64
N GLY A 40 -19.33 10.41 -0.61
CA GLY A 40 -20.59 9.74 -0.85
C GLY A 40 -21.14 9.53 -2.25
N ASN A 41 -20.45 9.86 -3.30
CA ASN A 41 -21.00 9.60 -4.63
C ASN A 41 -19.96 8.99 -5.58
N GLU A 42 -20.42 7.89 -6.17
CA GLU A 42 -20.12 7.36 -7.49
C GLU A 42 -18.93 6.42 -7.67
N THR A 43 -19.35 5.27 -8.16
CA THR A 43 -18.64 4.36 -9.06
C THR A 43 -18.11 5.08 -10.31
N SER A 44 -17.24 6.07 -10.17
CA SER A 44 -16.51 6.60 -11.32
C SER A 44 -15.61 5.48 -11.83
N GLU A 45 -15.77 5.10 -13.09
CA GLU A 45 -14.86 4.20 -13.78
C GLU A 45 -13.44 4.74 -13.60
N ILE A 46 -12.58 3.96 -12.97
CA ILE A 46 -11.17 4.32 -12.80
C ILE A 46 -10.58 4.29 -14.22
N PRO A 47 -10.15 5.42 -14.80
CA PRO A 47 -9.61 5.43 -16.15
C PRO A 47 -8.42 4.47 -16.27
N GLY A 48 -8.49 3.54 -17.23
CA GLY A 48 -7.41 2.58 -17.49
C GLY A 48 -7.39 1.33 -16.61
N VAL A 49 -8.38 1.13 -15.74
CA VAL A 49 -8.56 -0.13 -14.99
C VAL A 49 -9.56 -1.01 -15.73
N SER A 50 -9.17 -2.25 -16.03
CA SER A 50 -10.06 -3.18 -16.75
C SER A 50 -11.30 -3.51 -15.92
N SER A 51 -12.42 -3.81 -16.58
CA SER A 51 -13.70 -4.17 -15.94
C SER A 51 -13.59 -5.35 -14.97
N SER A 52 -12.64 -6.25 -15.16
CA SER A 52 -12.35 -7.34 -14.24
C SER A 52 -11.70 -6.85 -12.91
N LEU A 53 -10.86 -5.81 -12.96
CA LEU A 53 -10.29 -5.17 -11.77
C LEU A 53 -11.33 -4.35 -11.00
N THR A 54 -12.29 -3.73 -11.70
CA THR A 54 -13.38 -2.97 -11.06
C THR A 54 -14.44 -3.87 -10.43
N ALA A 55 -14.55 -5.14 -10.83
CA ALA A 55 -15.51 -6.07 -10.24
C ALA A 55 -15.26 -6.31 -8.73
N HIS A 56 -13.99 -6.26 -8.28
CA HIS A 56 -13.66 -6.43 -6.86
C HIS A 56 -14.06 -5.22 -6.02
N VAL A 57 -13.96 -4.03 -6.58
CA VAL A 57 -14.37 -2.77 -5.94
C VAL A 57 -15.90 -2.63 -5.85
N ARG A 58 -16.65 -3.51 -6.55
CA ARG A 58 -18.12 -3.50 -6.59
C ARG A 58 -18.77 -4.56 -5.70
N ASP A 59 -18.00 -5.35 -4.98
CA ASP A 59 -18.57 -6.35 -4.07
C ASP A 59 -19.34 -5.64 -2.95
N PRO A 60 -20.66 -5.85 -2.83
CA PRO A 60 -21.46 -5.19 -1.81
C PRO A 60 -21.06 -5.57 -0.38
N VAL A 61 -20.44 -6.74 -0.18
CA VAL A 61 -19.90 -7.17 1.11
C VAL A 61 -18.77 -6.25 1.57
N ILE A 62 -18.00 -5.72 0.62
CA ILE A 62 -16.90 -4.78 0.91
C ILE A 62 -17.42 -3.34 0.85
N MET A 63 -18.11 -2.97 -0.24
CA MET A 63 -18.39 -1.57 -0.54
C MET A 63 -19.40 -0.94 0.42
N ALA A 64 -20.46 -1.65 0.81
CA ALA A 64 -21.49 -1.07 1.66
C ALA A 64 -20.95 -0.69 3.06
N PRO A 65 -20.24 -1.59 3.79
CA PRO A 65 -19.67 -1.22 5.10
C PRO A 65 -18.51 -0.21 4.97
N LEU A 66 -17.69 -0.29 3.90
CA LEU A 66 -16.64 0.67 3.65
C LEU A 66 -17.18 2.10 3.47
N LEU A 67 -18.20 2.28 2.62
CA LEU A 67 -18.84 3.58 2.40
C LEU A 67 -19.53 4.09 3.67
N ALA A 68 -20.18 3.20 4.42
CA ALA A 68 -20.79 3.55 5.69
C ALA A 68 -19.75 4.05 6.70
N ALA A 69 -18.59 3.39 6.80
CA ALA A 69 -17.50 3.82 7.67
C ALA A 69 -16.90 5.17 7.20
N LYS A 70 -16.66 5.34 5.91
CA LYS A 70 -16.23 6.64 5.34
C LYS A 70 -17.18 7.78 5.66
N LYS A 71 -18.49 7.55 5.60
CA LYS A 71 -19.49 8.56 5.96
C LYS A 71 -19.41 8.94 7.43
N ARG A 72 -19.18 7.98 8.32
CA ARG A 72 -18.99 8.25 9.76
C ARG A 72 -17.69 8.97 10.06
N TRP A 73 -16.67 8.82 9.22
CA TRP A 73 -15.35 9.45 9.42
C TRP A 73 -15.43 10.94 9.75
N THR A 74 -16.35 11.68 9.09
CA THR A 74 -16.52 13.12 9.29
C THR A 74 -17.07 13.49 10.68
N THR A 75 -17.55 12.51 11.45
CA THR A 75 -18.11 12.71 12.79
C THR A 75 -17.12 12.43 13.92
N TYR A 76 -15.94 11.87 13.59
CA TYR A 76 -14.95 11.51 14.61
C TYR A 76 -14.13 12.74 15.04
N PRO A 77 -13.78 12.82 16.34
CA PRO A 77 -12.99 13.93 16.88
C PRO A 77 -11.50 13.73 16.53
N VAL A 78 -11.19 13.64 15.23
CA VAL A 78 -9.82 13.46 14.76
C VAL A 78 -9.09 14.79 14.67
N GLN A 79 -7.86 14.82 15.13
CA GLN A 79 -6.94 15.93 14.95
C GLN A 79 -6.18 15.76 13.64
N LYS A 80 -6.28 16.74 12.74
CA LYS A 80 -5.44 16.76 11.54
C LYS A 80 -3.99 17.07 11.92
N ILE A 81 -3.05 16.27 11.40
CA ILE A 81 -1.62 16.42 11.61
C ILE A 81 -0.96 16.62 10.26
N ASP A 82 -0.25 17.72 10.11
CA ASP A 82 0.52 18.02 8.90
C ASP A 82 2.03 17.97 9.24
N ILE A 83 2.80 17.24 8.45
CA ILE A 83 4.26 17.14 8.53
C ILE A 83 4.89 17.35 7.15
N CYS A 84 6.21 17.40 7.09
CA CYS A 84 6.94 17.54 5.84
C CYS A 84 7.90 16.35 5.67
N ALA A 85 7.83 15.68 4.52
CA ALA A 85 8.77 14.62 4.17
C ALA A 85 10.18 15.19 3.89
N LYS A 86 11.18 14.31 3.84
CA LYS A 86 12.58 14.69 3.55
C LYS A 86 12.75 15.41 2.21
N ASP A 87 11.93 15.06 1.22
CA ASP A 87 11.91 15.71 -0.10
C ASP A 87 10.97 16.92 -0.17
N LYS A 88 10.59 17.47 0.99
CA LYS A 88 9.69 18.61 1.17
C LYS A 88 8.25 18.39 0.69
N THR A 89 7.83 17.16 0.44
CA THR A 89 6.43 16.84 0.17
C THR A 89 5.63 17.05 1.46
N PRO A 90 4.55 17.86 1.45
CA PRO A 90 3.66 17.97 2.60
C PRO A 90 2.89 16.66 2.77
N LEU A 91 2.81 16.16 3.99
CA LEU A 91 2.12 14.94 4.35
C LEU A 91 1.08 15.22 5.40
N CYS A 92 -0.06 14.55 5.31
CA CYS A 92 -1.20 14.70 6.19
C CYS A 92 -1.62 13.37 6.80
N ALA A 93 -2.04 13.40 8.05
CA ALA A 93 -2.68 12.28 8.74
C ALA A 93 -3.75 12.81 9.69
N TYR A 94 -4.56 11.90 10.20
CA TYR A 94 -5.62 12.20 11.15
C TYR A 94 -5.43 11.33 12.38
N PHE A 95 -5.26 11.99 13.52
CA PHE A 95 -5.01 11.36 14.80
C PHE A 95 -6.28 11.32 15.63
N TRP A 96 -6.66 10.13 16.05
CA TRP A 96 -7.75 9.86 16.97
C TRP A 96 -7.16 9.29 18.26
N ARG A 97 -7.07 10.12 19.29
CA ARG A 97 -6.53 9.71 20.59
C ARG A 97 -7.46 8.69 21.24
N SER A 98 -6.91 7.69 21.91
CA SER A 98 -7.67 6.78 22.79
C SER A 98 -8.45 7.55 23.85
N ASP A 99 -9.65 7.07 24.19
CA ASP A 99 -10.42 7.60 25.31
C ASP A 99 -9.75 7.31 26.67
N ASP A 100 -8.91 6.26 26.73
CA ASP A 100 -8.02 6.01 27.85
C ASP A 100 -6.74 6.84 27.70
N ASN A 101 -6.63 7.90 28.50
CA ASN A 101 -5.48 8.80 28.50
C ASN A 101 -4.16 8.11 28.94
N PHE A 102 -4.21 6.93 29.51
CA PHE A 102 -3.05 6.13 29.92
C PHE A 102 -2.67 5.07 28.90
N SER A 103 -3.43 4.94 27.81
CA SER A 103 -3.10 3.97 26.76
C SER A 103 -1.77 4.33 26.07
N GLU A 104 -0.81 3.43 26.19
CA GLU A 104 0.50 3.52 25.52
C GLU A 104 0.50 2.81 24.16
N GLU A 105 -0.66 2.40 23.64
CA GLU A 105 -0.77 1.67 22.38
C GLU A 105 -1.34 2.55 21.27
N ALA A 106 -0.71 2.47 20.09
CA ALA A 106 -1.19 3.16 18.92
C ALA A 106 -1.10 2.28 17.67
N VAL A 107 -1.94 2.61 16.68
CA VAL A 107 -1.86 2.02 15.35
C VAL A 107 -1.67 3.10 14.29
N ILE A 108 -0.78 2.85 13.32
CA ILE A 108 -0.67 3.65 12.09
C ILE A 108 -1.37 2.85 10.99
N LEU A 109 -2.42 3.44 10.39
CA LEU A 109 -3.19 2.85 9.29
C LEU A 109 -2.78 3.49 7.96
N LEU A 110 -2.38 2.64 6.99
CA LEU A 110 -2.04 3.05 5.63
C LEU A 110 -3.03 2.43 4.64
N HIS A 111 -3.75 3.27 3.92
CA HIS A 111 -4.79 2.87 2.96
C HIS A 111 -4.25 2.25 1.66
N GLY A 112 -5.12 1.68 0.84
CA GLY A 112 -4.83 1.16 -0.50
C GLY A 112 -4.73 2.25 -1.57
N PHE A 113 -4.41 1.83 -2.81
CA PHE A 113 -4.38 2.71 -3.98
C PHE A 113 -5.76 3.34 -4.25
N MET A 114 -5.80 4.62 -4.62
CA MET A 114 -7.03 5.39 -4.91
C MET A 114 -7.95 5.57 -3.71
N ASP A 115 -7.43 5.47 -2.48
CA ASP A 115 -8.18 5.69 -1.25
C ASP A 115 -7.56 6.86 -0.43
N SER A 116 -7.92 6.99 0.83
CA SER A 116 -7.45 8.02 1.76
C SER A 116 -7.47 7.51 3.20
N ALA A 117 -7.05 8.34 4.14
CA ALA A 117 -7.20 8.08 5.56
C ALA A 117 -8.65 7.68 5.93
N ALA A 118 -9.65 8.35 5.35
CA ALA A 118 -11.05 8.01 5.55
C ALA A 118 -11.41 6.59 5.08
N GLY A 119 -10.68 6.03 4.13
CA GLY A 119 -10.86 4.65 3.69
C GLY A 119 -10.44 3.60 4.71
N THR A 120 -9.69 4.00 5.73
CA THR A 120 -9.35 3.12 6.85
C THR A 120 -10.28 3.25 8.06
N ALA A 121 -11.37 4.03 7.93
CA ALA A 121 -12.29 4.34 9.02
C ALA A 121 -12.83 3.09 9.73
N TYR A 122 -13.16 2.03 8.99
CA TYR A 122 -13.65 0.78 9.55
C TYR A 122 -12.64 0.10 10.48
N LEU A 123 -11.35 0.17 10.19
CA LEU A 123 -10.28 -0.31 11.07
C LEU A 123 -10.05 0.68 12.22
N ALA A 124 -10.08 1.98 11.93
CA ALA A 124 -9.92 3.01 12.95
C ALA A 124 -10.94 2.86 14.08
N GLU A 125 -12.23 2.64 13.72
CA GLU A 125 -13.30 2.35 14.68
C GLU A 125 -12.98 1.12 15.54
N GLU A 126 -12.54 0.05 14.92
CA GLU A 126 -12.26 -1.22 15.60
C GLU A 126 -11.05 -1.13 16.54
N TYR A 127 -9.99 -0.42 16.14
CA TYR A 127 -8.84 -0.18 16.99
C TYR A 127 -9.17 0.78 18.14
N HIS A 128 -9.84 1.90 17.84
CA HIS A 128 -10.20 2.87 18.86
C HIS A 128 -11.10 2.27 19.94
N ARG A 129 -12.11 1.48 19.55
CA ARG A 129 -12.99 0.75 20.46
C ARG A 129 -12.24 -0.22 21.39
N ARG A 130 -11.03 -0.64 20.99
CA ARG A 130 -10.13 -1.51 21.78
C ARG A 130 -9.08 -0.74 22.57
N GLY A 131 -9.20 0.59 22.66
CA GLY A 131 -8.33 1.43 23.47
C GLY A 131 -7.05 1.88 22.76
N PHE A 132 -6.90 1.68 21.47
CA PHE A 132 -5.76 2.20 20.72
C PHE A 132 -5.96 3.68 20.34
N SER A 133 -4.89 4.46 20.41
CA SER A 133 -4.80 5.68 19.64
C SER A 133 -4.57 5.34 18.16
N VAL A 134 -5.23 6.04 17.24
CA VAL A 134 -5.20 5.72 15.81
C VAL A 134 -4.62 6.89 15.03
N LEU A 135 -3.63 6.63 14.16
CA LEU A 135 -3.13 7.57 13.17
C LEU A 135 -3.43 7.05 11.76
N SER A 136 -4.47 7.60 11.13
CA SER A 136 -4.82 7.28 9.74
C SER A 136 -4.13 8.24 8.79
N VAL A 137 -3.29 7.71 7.90
CA VAL A 137 -2.41 8.50 7.04
C VAL A 137 -2.99 8.66 5.65
N ASP A 138 -3.00 9.87 5.11
CA ASP A 138 -3.09 10.10 3.67
C ASP A 138 -1.71 9.87 3.05
N GLN A 139 -1.54 8.80 2.26
CA GLN A 139 -0.27 8.52 1.61
C GLN A 139 -0.01 9.52 0.48
N ARG A 140 1.24 9.59 0.01
CA ARG A 140 1.66 10.53 -1.05
C ARG A 140 0.73 10.48 -2.27
N GLY A 141 0.29 11.65 -2.73
CA GLY A 141 -0.60 11.80 -3.89
C GLY A 141 -2.06 11.42 -3.61
N HIS A 142 -2.46 11.28 -2.34
CA HIS A 142 -3.84 10.98 -1.93
C HIS A 142 -4.31 11.94 -0.83
N GLY A 143 -5.63 12.11 -0.76
CA GLY A 143 -6.28 12.90 0.26
C GLY A 143 -5.71 14.32 0.37
N SER A 144 -5.36 14.72 1.58
CA SER A 144 -4.74 16.03 1.87
C SER A 144 -3.22 16.02 1.78
N SER A 145 -2.57 14.87 1.54
CA SER A 145 -1.13 14.80 1.33
C SER A 145 -0.74 15.27 -0.06
N GLY A 146 0.38 15.99 -0.12
CA GLY A 146 1.01 16.35 -1.38
C GLY A 146 1.69 15.17 -2.07
N GLY A 147 2.32 15.46 -3.17
CA GLY A 147 3.04 14.50 -4.01
C GLY A 147 2.69 14.68 -5.46
N LYS A 148 3.70 14.71 -6.32
CA LYS A 148 3.50 14.87 -7.76
C LYS A 148 2.94 13.60 -8.42
N TYR A 149 3.26 12.45 -7.84
CA TYR A 149 2.85 11.14 -8.30
C TYR A 149 2.63 10.19 -7.13
N ILE A 150 1.72 9.22 -7.31
CA ILE A 150 1.52 8.10 -6.41
C ILE A 150 2.71 7.14 -6.55
N THR A 151 3.37 6.77 -5.44
CA THR A 151 4.59 5.95 -5.45
C THR A 151 4.35 4.48 -5.12
N MET A 152 3.10 4.07 -5.02
CA MET A 152 2.67 2.69 -4.72
C MET A 152 3.29 2.10 -3.44
N GLY A 153 3.58 2.94 -2.45
CA GLY A 153 4.24 2.55 -1.21
C GLY A 153 5.78 2.63 -1.25
N TYR A 154 6.40 3.05 -2.37
CA TYR A 154 7.87 3.10 -2.46
C TYR A 154 8.48 4.17 -1.58
N LYS A 155 8.10 5.44 -1.76
CA LYS A 155 8.56 6.56 -0.92
C LYS A 155 7.80 6.61 0.40
N ASP A 156 6.55 6.17 0.40
CA ASP A 156 5.70 6.09 1.59
C ASP A 156 6.33 5.24 2.70
N ALA A 157 7.19 4.27 2.34
CA ALA A 157 7.94 3.48 3.33
C ALA A 157 8.87 4.35 4.21
N GLU A 158 9.46 5.41 3.66
CA GLU A 158 10.27 6.36 4.44
C GLU A 158 9.38 7.28 5.29
N ASP A 159 8.18 7.61 4.78
CA ASP A 159 7.22 8.44 5.51
C ASP A 159 6.66 7.71 6.74
N VAL A 160 6.59 6.37 6.71
CA VAL A 160 6.21 5.57 7.90
C VAL A 160 7.08 5.91 9.10
N LEU A 161 8.40 6.09 8.89
CA LEU A 161 9.31 6.45 10.00
C LEU A 161 9.00 7.85 10.56
N LEU A 162 8.63 8.80 9.70
CA LEU A 162 8.23 10.14 10.14
C LEU A 162 6.92 10.11 10.93
N TRP A 163 5.99 9.26 10.55
CA TRP A 163 4.74 9.07 11.27
C TRP A 163 4.94 8.40 12.64
N ILE A 164 5.91 7.48 12.75
CA ILE A 164 6.33 6.92 14.03
C ILE A 164 6.92 8.02 14.91
N ASP A 165 7.82 8.85 14.38
CA ASP A 165 8.38 10.00 15.11
C ASP A 165 7.27 10.98 15.56
N GLN A 166 6.24 11.18 14.74
CA GLN A 166 5.09 11.99 15.11
C GLN A 166 4.28 11.39 16.26
N LEU A 167 4.11 10.06 16.32
CA LEU A 167 3.49 9.41 17.47
C LEU A 167 4.32 9.57 18.75
N TYR A 168 5.65 9.60 18.66
CA TYR A 168 6.50 9.92 19.82
C TYR A 168 6.26 11.32 20.36
N ILE A 169 5.97 12.29 19.48
CA ILE A 169 5.62 13.65 19.88
C ILE A 169 4.25 13.69 20.57
N LEU A 170 3.28 12.94 20.05
CA LEU A 170 1.89 12.96 20.53
C LEU A 170 1.66 12.15 21.81
N LEU A 171 2.38 11.02 21.97
CA LEU A 171 2.12 10.00 23.00
C LEU A 171 3.36 9.71 23.87
N GLY A 172 4.53 10.23 23.53
CA GLY A 172 5.77 9.90 24.21
C GLY A 172 6.51 8.71 23.61
N LYS A 173 7.80 8.58 23.93
CA LYS A 173 8.69 7.55 23.36
C LYS A 173 8.41 6.13 23.84
N GLY A 174 7.60 5.97 24.88
CA GLY A 174 7.16 4.66 25.39
C GLY A 174 6.07 4.00 24.57
N VAL A 175 5.45 4.72 23.63
CA VAL A 175 4.33 4.22 22.83
C VAL A 175 4.69 2.94 22.08
N LYS A 176 3.81 1.94 22.19
CA LYS A 176 3.85 0.68 21.43
C LYS A 176 3.01 0.80 20.18
N ILE A 177 3.58 0.51 19.01
CA ILE A 177 2.99 0.82 17.73
C ILE A 177 2.71 -0.44 16.93
N ILE A 178 1.49 -0.54 16.39
CA ILE A 178 1.13 -1.45 15.30
C ILE A 178 1.22 -0.68 13.99
N LEU A 179 1.90 -1.23 13.00
CA LEU A 179 1.82 -0.75 11.62
C LEU A 179 0.84 -1.63 10.86
N HIS A 180 -0.22 -1.06 10.32
CA HIS A 180 -1.23 -1.81 9.58
C HIS A 180 -1.42 -1.19 8.19
N GLY A 181 -0.96 -1.89 7.18
CA GLY A 181 -1.06 -1.47 5.78
C GLY A 181 -2.02 -2.35 4.99
N ILE A 182 -2.76 -1.72 4.06
CA ILE A 182 -3.71 -2.35 3.16
C ILE A 182 -3.20 -2.19 1.73
N SER A 183 -2.99 -3.28 0.99
CA SER A 183 -2.58 -3.30 -0.42
C SER A 183 -1.33 -2.42 -0.66
N MET A 184 -1.47 -1.25 -1.30
CA MET A 184 -0.38 -0.27 -1.45
C MET A 184 0.24 0.13 -0.11
N GLY A 185 -0.58 0.41 0.90
CA GLY A 185 -0.12 0.73 2.26
C GLY A 185 0.61 -0.44 2.92
N SER A 186 0.19 -1.68 2.62
CA SER A 186 0.89 -2.88 3.05
C SER A 186 2.31 -2.97 2.47
N SER A 187 2.47 -2.60 1.21
CA SER A 187 3.80 -2.48 0.60
C SER A 187 4.69 -1.47 1.33
N ALA A 188 4.14 -0.32 1.75
CA ALA A 188 4.87 0.69 2.50
C ALA A 188 5.35 0.15 3.86
N VAL A 189 4.46 -0.46 4.65
CA VAL A 189 4.84 -0.99 5.99
C VAL A 189 5.83 -2.14 5.90
N ILE A 190 5.69 -3.06 4.95
CA ILE A 190 6.67 -4.14 4.75
C ILE A 190 8.03 -3.59 4.34
N ARG A 191 8.06 -2.61 3.45
CA ARG A 191 9.32 -2.01 3.01
C ARG A 191 10.01 -1.21 4.11
N SER A 192 9.26 -0.53 4.98
CA SER A 192 9.81 0.24 6.10
C SER A 192 10.67 -0.62 7.03
N LEU A 193 10.31 -1.91 7.21
CA LEU A 193 11.06 -2.87 8.03
C LEU A 193 12.54 -3.02 7.63
N SER A 194 12.91 -2.75 6.38
CA SER A 194 14.28 -2.87 5.87
C SER A 194 15.05 -1.55 5.82
N LEU A 195 14.42 -0.46 6.26
CA LEU A 195 15.05 0.85 6.27
C LEU A 195 16.02 1.00 7.44
N PRO A 196 17.10 1.76 7.28
CA PRO A 196 17.95 2.15 8.40
C PRO A 196 17.12 2.88 9.47
N ASN A 197 17.43 2.63 10.73
CA ASN A 197 16.78 3.26 11.88
C ASN A 197 15.29 2.91 12.04
N PHE A 198 14.82 1.79 11.50
CA PHE A 198 13.50 1.29 11.81
C PHE A 198 13.40 1.01 13.33
N PRO A 199 12.40 1.56 14.05
CA PRO A 199 12.36 1.52 15.51
C PRO A 199 11.72 0.21 16.03
N GLU A 200 12.44 -0.89 15.93
CA GLU A 200 11.96 -2.24 16.32
C GLU A 200 11.50 -2.38 17.77
N LYS A 201 11.99 -1.50 18.67
CA LYS A 201 11.56 -1.51 20.08
C LYS A 201 10.17 -0.96 20.29
N SER A 202 9.75 -0.03 19.46
CA SER A 202 8.43 0.62 19.56
C SER A 202 7.40 -0.02 18.64
N VAL A 203 7.82 -0.49 17.46
CA VAL A 203 6.94 -1.24 16.55
C VAL A 203 6.96 -2.70 16.93
N TYR A 204 5.90 -3.18 17.55
CA TYR A 204 5.84 -4.53 18.07
C TYR A 204 5.00 -5.52 17.22
N LEU A 205 4.28 -5.00 16.20
CA LEU A 205 3.53 -5.81 15.24
C LEU A 205 3.39 -5.06 13.90
N VAL A 206 3.57 -5.78 12.80
CA VAL A 206 3.26 -5.31 11.46
C VAL A 206 2.17 -6.19 10.86
N ILE A 207 1.12 -5.55 10.33
CA ILE A 207 0.01 -6.20 9.65
C ILE A 207 0.05 -5.84 8.18
N SER A 208 0.09 -6.86 7.35
CA SER A 208 0.18 -6.78 5.90
C SER A 208 -1.07 -7.39 5.29
N ASP A 209 -2.03 -6.57 4.88
CA ASP A 209 -3.24 -7.03 4.23
C ASP A 209 -3.14 -6.84 2.71
N SER A 210 -3.35 -7.94 1.97
CA SER A 210 -3.44 -7.97 0.49
C SER A 210 -2.23 -7.38 -0.24
N CYS A 211 -1.00 -7.60 0.29
CA CYS A 211 0.24 -7.05 -0.26
C CYS A 211 0.71 -7.80 -1.51
N PHE A 212 1.14 -7.06 -2.53
CA PHE A 212 1.91 -7.65 -3.65
C PHE A 212 3.36 -7.94 -3.22
N SER A 213 3.96 -8.98 -3.79
CA SER A 213 5.33 -9.38 -3.45
C SER A 213 6.41 -8.56 -4.18
N ASP A 214 6.15 -8.18 -5.43
CA ASP A 214 7.07 -7.42 -6.29
C ASP A 214 6.28 -6.53 -7.24
N TYR A 215 6.66 -5.26 -7.35
CA TYR A 215 5.91 -4.31 -8.18
C TYR A 215 6.06 -4.56 -9.68
N SER A 216 7.22 -5.08 -10.14
CA SER A 216 7.37 -5.48 -11.55
C SER A 216 6.42 -6.62 -11.89
N GLN A 217 6.27 -7.61 -10.99
CA GLN A 217 5.33 -8.70 -11.17
C GLN A 217 3.88 -8.22 -11.14
N GLN A 218 3.54 -7.30 -10.23
CA GLN A 218 2.21 -6.72 -10.16
C GLN A 218 1.85 -5.96 -11.44
N MET A 219 2.78 -5.20 -11.99
CA MET A 219 2.60 -4.52 -13.28
C MET A 219 2.49 -5.49 -14.45
N ASP A 220 3.21 -6.62 -14.43
CA ASP A 220 3.08 -7.67 -15.43
C ASP A 220 1.69 -8.33 -15.41
N ILE A 221 1.14 -8.58 -14.22
CA ILE A 221 -0.23 -9.08 -14.03
C ILE A 221 -1.24 -8.07 -14.60
N HIS A 222 -1.09 -6.79 -14.25
CA HIS A 222 -1.95 -5.72 -14.75
C HIS A 222 -1.91 -5.60 -16.28
N LEU A 223 -0.73 -5.57 -16.87
CA LEU A 223 -0.59 -5.56 -18.33
C LEU A 223 -1.19 -6.80 -18.99
N SER A 224 -1.09 -7.97 -18.35
CA SER A 224 -1.68 -9.21 -18.88
C SER A 224 -3.21 -9.17 -18.90
N SER A 225 -3.85 -8.47 -17.96
CA SER A 225 -5.31 -8.29 -17.95
C SER A 225 -5.79 -7.35 -19.07
N LEU A 226 -4.96 -6.38 -19.47
CA LEU A 226 -5.27 -5.45 -20.55
C LEU A 226 -5.09 -6.07 -21.95
N PHE A 227 -4.23 -7.09 -22.08
CA PHE A 227 -3.89 -7.72 -23.35
C PHE A 227 -4.11 -9.26 -23.30
N PRO A 228 -5.33 -9.78 -23.43
CA PRO A 228 -5.64 -11.19 -23.18
C PRO A 228 -5.15 -12.19 -24.27
N ASN A 229 -4.67 -11.76 -25.45
CA ASN A 229 -4.27 -12.66 -26.54
C ASN A 229 -2.84 -13.24 -26.40
N LYS A 230 -2.67 -14.56 -26.46
CA LYS A 230 -1.46 -15.29 -26.00
C LYS A 230 -0.26 -15.37 -26.96
N GLY A 231 -0.40 -15.14 -28.26
CA GLY A 231 0.62 -15.48 -29.25
C GLY A 231 1.74 -14.46 -29.48
N PHE A 232 1.40 -13.17 -29.56
CA PHE A 232 2.30 -12.07 -29.93
C PHE A 232 2.90 -11.34 -28.69
N GLN A 233 2.48 -11.75 -27.50
CA GLN A 233 2.48 -10.92 -26.29
C GLN A 233 3.75 -10.94 -25.46
N LYS A 234 4.47 -12.07 -25.33
CA LYS A 234 5.56 -12.15 -24.34
C LYS A 234 6.67 -11.13 -24.57
N GLY A 235 7.11 -10.98 -25.83
CA GLY A 235 8.19 -10.04 -26.19
C GLY A 235 7.76 -8.58 -26.07
N ILE A 236 6.58 -8.26 -26.61
CA ILE A 236 6.06 -6.87 -26.58
C ILE A 236 5.72 -6.46 -25.15
N LYS A 237 5.06 -7.31 -24.39
CA LYS A 237 4.75 -7.06 -22.97
C LYS A 237 6.03 -6.83 -22.15
N PHE A 238 7.05 -7.68 -22.35
CA PHE A 238 8.35 -7.50 -21.70
C PHE A 238 8.98 -6.14 -22.04
N LEU A 239 8.98 -5.78 -23.33
CA LEU A 239 9.52 -4.51 -23.78
C LEU A 239 8.73 -3.33 -23.20
N LEU A 240 7.39 -3.40 -23.23
CA LEU A 240 6.51 -2.38 -22.64
C LEU A 240 6.77 -2.22 -21.14
N LEU A 241 6.90 -3.30 -20.40
CA LEU A 241 7.21 -3.25 -18.97
C LEU A 241 8.57 -2.58 -18.70
N LYS A 242 9.58 -2.81 -19.55
CA LYS A 242 10.89 -2.13 -19.46
C LYS A 242 10.78 -0.64 -19.74
N PHE A 243 10.03 -0.24 -20.76
CA PHE A 243 9.81 1.18 -21.05
C PHE A 243 9.00 1.88 -19.96
N LEU A 244 7.95 1.25 -19.42
CA LEU A 244 7.19 1.78 -18.29
C LEU A 244 8.10 1.93 -17.04
N SER A 245 8.93 0.94 -16.77
CA SER A 245 9.86 1.00 -15.65
C SER A 245 10.91 2.11 -15.80
N LEU A 246 11.43 2.32 -17.02
CA LEU A 246 12.34 3.43 -17.34
C LEU A 246 11.63 4.79 -17.22
N SER A 247 10.41 4.89 -17.75
CA SER A 247 9.57 6.09 -17.61
C SER A 247 9.29 6.41 -16.15
N ASN A 248 9.03 5.39 -15.33
CA ASN A 248 8.84 5.56 -13.88
C ASN A 248 10.13 6.08 -13.21
N PHE A 249 11.29 5.55 -13.58
CA PHE A 249 12.57 6.07 -13.08
C PHE A 249 12.76 7.55 -13.43
N ILE A 250 12.44 7.96 -14.66
CA ILE A 250 12.53 9.37 -15.08
C ILE A 250 11.56 10.26 -14.29
N LEU A 251 10.34 9.77 -14.03
CA LEU A 251 9.30 10.55 -13.34
C LEU A 251 9.45 10.58 -11.82
N GLN A 252 9.82 9.45 -11.22
CA GLN A 252 9.72 9.23 -9.78
C GLN A 252 11.06 8.84 -9.12
N GLY A 253 12.10 8.54 -9.89
CA GLY A 253 13.45 8.23 -9.41
C GLY A 253 13.68 6.77 -9.02
N PHE A 254 12.77 5.83 -9.35
CA PHE A 254 12.98 4.41 -9.08
C PHE A 254 12.46 3.51 -10.19
N PHE A 255 13.14 2.38 -10.42
CA PHE A 255 12.68 1.32 -11.31
C PHE A 255 11.65 0.43 -10.60
N PHE A 256 10.73 -0.18 -11.36
CA PHE A 256 9.77 -1.14 -10.78
C PHE A 256 10.47 -2.28 -10.03
N SER A 257 11.60 -2.77 -10.54
CA SER A 257 12.40 -3.83 -9.90
C SER A 257 13.04 -3.43 -8.57
N SER A 258 13.16 -2.13 -8.30
CA SER A 258 13.64 -1.60 -6.99
C SER A 258 12.52 -1.61 -5.94
N HIS A 259 11.27 -1.68 -6.39
CA HIS A 259 10.10 -1.69 -5.52
C HIS A 259 9.62 -3.11 -5.29
N SER A 260 10.18 -3.77 -4.29
CA SER A 260 9.88 -5.17 -3.96
C SER A 260 9.78 -5.35 -2.44
N PRO A 261 8.57 -5.52 -1.89
CA PRO A 261 8.37 -5.95 -0.52
C PRO A 261 9.09 -7.26 -0.19
N LEU A 262 9.15 -8.20 -1.14
CA LEU A 262 9.91 -9.44 -1.00
C LEU A 262 11.40 -9.18 -0.70
N LYS A 263 12.05 -8.35 -1.52
CA LYS A 263 13.47 -7.99 -1.30
C LYS A 263 13.67 -7.24 0.02
N ALA A 264 12.70 -6.44 0.45
CA ALA A 264 12.75 -5.76 1.74
C ALA A 264 12.77 -6.76 2.90
N LEU A 265 11.91 -7.78 2.89
CA LEU A 265 11.93 -8.86 3.88
C LEU A 265 13.24 -9.65 3.85
N GLN A 266 13.73 -10.01 2.66
CA GLN A 266 15.01 -10.69 2.50
C GLN A 266 16.21 -9.87 3.02
N LYS A 267 16.17 -8.53 2.82
CA LYS A 267 17.19 -7.63 3.37
C LYS A 267 17.09 -7.54 4.88
N ARG A 268 15.87 -7.41 5.41
CA ARG A 268 15.60 -7.37 6.86
C ARG A 268 16.15 -8.61 7.57
N ASN A 269 15.95 -9.81 7.02
CA ASN A 269 16.40 -11.05 7.61
C ASN A 269 17.94 -11.14 7.81
N LYS A 270 18.69 -10.25 7.16
CA LYS A 270 20.15 -10.13 7.32
C LYS A 270 20.54 -9.15 8.44
N LEU A 271 19.58 -8.46 9.05
CA LEU A 271 19.83 -7.53 10.14
C LEU A 271 19.83 -8.28 11.47
N PRO A 272 20.72 -7.95 12.42
CA PRO A 272 20.86 -8.69 13.69
C PRO A 272 19.62 -8.69 14.60
N SER A 273 18.72 -7.73 14.43
CA SER A 273 17.60 -7.44 15.34
C SER A 273 16.23 -7.65 14.73
N SER A 274 16.07 -8.46 13.68
CA SER A 274 14.81 -8.58 12.94
C SER A 274 13.73 -9.40 13.67
N SER A 275 13.24 -8.93 14.82
CA SER A 275 12.30 -9.67 15.67
C SER A 275 10.85 -9.19 15.61
N VAL A 276 10.53 -8.10 14.90
CA VAL A 276 9.14 -7.59 14.85
C VAL A 276 8.22 -8.58 14.15
N PRO A 277 7.17 -9.10 14.82
CA PRO A 277 6.22 -10.04 14.23
C PRO A 277 5.53 -9.46 13.00
N VAL A 278 5.27 -10.32 12.00
CA VAL A 278 4.49 -9.94 10.81
C VAL A 278 3.28 -10.86 10.66
N LEU A 279 2.10 -10.25 10.66
CA LEU A 279 0.83 -10.92 10.42
C LEU A 279 0.33 -10.57 9.02
N PHE A 280 0.16 -11.60 8.19
CA PHE A 280 -0.33 -11.45 6.83
C PHE A 280 -1.79 -11.85 6.76
N PHE A 281 -2.65 -10.99 6.17
CA PHE A 281 -4.00 -11.34 5.75
C PHE A 281 -4.08 -11.31 4.22
N HIS A 282 -4.86 -12.24 3.65
CA HIS A 282 -5.10 -12.27 2.21
C HIS A 282 -6.41 -12.97 1.88
N GLY A 283 -7.15 -12.41 0.93
CA GLY A 283 -8.32 -13.06 0.39
C GLY A 283 -7.97 -14.26 -0.50
N GLU A 284 -8.65 -15.39 -0.34
CA GLU A 284 -8.43 -16.57 -1.18
C GLU A 284 -8.69 -16.30 -2.66
N ASN A 285 -9.74 -15.50 -2.96
CA ASN A 285 -10.19 -15.17 -4.31
C ASN A 285 -9.68 -13.79 -4.79
N ASP A 286 -8.58 -13.29 -4.21
CA ASP A 286 -7.97 -12.04 -4.65
C ASP A 286 -7.37 -12.20 -6.05
N SER A 287 -8.03 -11.61 -7.06
CA SER A 287 -7.56 -11.64 -8.44
C SER A 287 -6.77 -10.40 -8.85
N MET A 288 -6.74 -9.35 -8.00
CA MET A 288 -5.89 -8.17 -8.21
C MET A 288 -4.45 -8.44 -7.78
N VAL A 289 -4.30 -8.99 -6.58
CA VAL A 289 -3.03 -9.43 -6.03
C VAL A 289 -3.19 -10.91 -5.69
N PRO A 290 -2.63 -11.83 -6.48
CA PRO A 290 -2.88 -13.25 -6.27
C PRO A 290 -2.33 -13.73 -4.93
N LEU A 291 -3.02 -14.70 -4.30
CA LEU A 291 -2.65 -15.31 -3.01
C LEU A 291 -1.19 -15.82 -2.99
N SER A 292 -0.64 -16.16 -4.15
CA SER A 292 0.77 -16.53 -4.29
C SER A 292 1.73 -15.43 -3.84
N SER A 293 1.33 -14.15 -3.95
CA SER A 293 2.12 -13.02 -3.44
C SER A 293 2.22 -13.07 -1.91
N ALA A 294 1.11 -13.26 -1.21
CA ALA A 294 1.13 -13.41 0.26
C ALA A 294 1.94 -14.62 0.71
N LYS A 295 1.80 -15.77 0.04
CA LYS A 295 2.61 -16.97 0.32
C LYS A 295 4.10 -16.72 0.12
N THR A 296 4.46 -15.98 -0.95
CA THR A 296 5.86 -15.60 -1.23
C THR A 296 6.43 -14.69 -0.13
N LEU A 297 5.66 -13.68 0.30
CA LEU A 297 6.06 -12.78 1.39
C LEU A 297 6.17 -13.51 2.72
N TYR A 298 5.17 -14.34 3.05
CA TYR A 298 5.19 -15.17 4.25
C TYR A 298 6.43 -16.06 4.31
N ASN A 299 6.74 -16.77 3.22
CA ASN A 299 7.93 -17.64 3.17
C ASN A 299 9.24 -16.87 3.33
N ALA A 300 9.28 -15.63 2.86
CA ALA A 300 10.45 -14.77 2.95
C ALA A 300 10.57 -14.03 4.29
N ALA A 301 9.50 -13.87 5.06
CA ALA A 301 9.55 -13.20 6.35
C ALA A 301 10.25 -14.07 7.40
N ALA A 302 11.03 -13.42 8.30
CA ALA A 302 11.56 -14.06 9.51
C ALA A 302 10.44 -14.36 10.51
N GLU A 303 10.71 -15.30 11.43
CA GLU A 303 9.84 -15.51 12.60
C GLU A 303 9.98 -14.33 13.59
N PRO A 304 8.92 -13.98 14.34
CA PRO A 304 7.58 -14.59 14.32
C PRO A 304 6.73 -14.09 13.14
N LYS A 305 5.99 -14.98 12.51
CA LYS A 305 5.07 -14.65 11.41
C LYS A 305 3.84 -15.52 11.40
N LYS A 306 2.74 -15.02 10.81
CA LYS A 306 1.51 -15.79 10.60
C LYS A 306 0.85 -15.37 9.28
N LEU A 307 0.30 -16.31 8.54
CA LEU A 307 -0.53 -16.05 7.35
C LEU A 307 -1.95 -16.53 7.62
N VAL A 308 -2.90 -15.64 7.42
CA VAL A 308 -4.35 -15.90 7.49
C VAL A 308 -4.93 -15.72 6.09
N VAL A 309 -5.42 -16.81 5.52
CA VAL A 309 -6.13 -16.79 4.24
C VAL A 309 -7.63 -16.79 4.54
N VAL A 310 -8.32 -15.75 4.10
CA VAL A 310 -9.76 -15.61 4.34
C VAL A 310 -10.53 -16.22 3.17
N TYR A 311 -11.32 -17.24 3.48
CA TYR A 311 -12.09 -18.01 2.49
C TYR A 311 -13.03 -17.10 1.70
N LYS A 312 -13.06 -17.29 0.39
CA LYS A 312 -13.83 -16.51 -0.60
C LYS A 312 -13.56 -15.00 -0.65
N ALA A 313 -12.79 -14.44 0.27
CA ALA A 313 -12.54 -13.01 0.29
C ALA A 313 -11.82 -12.56 -0.98
N LEU A 314 -12.23 -11.41 -1.49
CA LEU A 314 -11.63 -10.70 -2.62
C LEU A 314 -10.48 -9.80 -2.15
N HIS A 315 -9.93 -8.97 -3.06
CA HIS A 315 -8.90 -7.99 -2.73
C HIS A 315 -9.38 -7.03 -1.62
N ILE A 316 -8.57 -6.84 -0.58
CA ILE A 316 -8.89 -6.06 0.64
C ILE A 316 -10.15 -6.54 1.39
N GLY A 317 -10.67 -7.69 1.02
CA GLY A 317 -11.92 -8.24 1.58
C GLY A 317 -11.76 -8.92 2.93
N ALA A 318 -10.54 -9.19 3.37
CA ALA A 318 -10.29 -10.04 4.54
C ALA A 318 -11.06 -9.59 5.79
N PHE A 319 -11.07 -8.30 6.10
CA PHE A 319 -11.85 -7.73 7.20
C PHE A 319 -13.37 -7.85 6.96
N PHE A 320 -13.84 -7.55 5.77
CA PHE A 320 -15.28 -7.43 5.49
C PHE A 320 -15.99 -8.79 5.43
N TYR A 321 -15.26 -9.84 5.08
CA TYR A 321 -15.82 -11.21 5.06
C TYR A 321 -15.92 -11.82 6.46
N ASP A 322 -15.04 -11.45 7.39
CA ASP A 322 -15.09 -11.90 8.79
C ASP A 322 -14.32 -10.92 9.69
N SER A 323 -14.98 -9.82 10.06
CA SER A 323 -14.36 -8.76 10.88
C SER A 323 -14.06 -9.21 12.30
N GLU A 324 -14.86 -10.11 12.86
CA GLU A 324 -14.63 -10.65 14.21
C GLU A 324 -13.37 -11.52 14.23
N MET A 325 -13.27 -12.50 13.37
CA MET A 325 -12.07 -13.34 13.21
C MET A 325 -10.84 -12.50 12.92
N TYR A 326 -10.96 -11.50 12.02
CA TYR A 326 -9.86 -10.62 11.64
C TYR A 326 -9.28 -9.88 12.83
N MET A 327 -10.12 -9.16 13.59
CA MET A 327 -9.68 -8.40 14.75
C MET A 327 -9.27 -9.30 15.91
N LYS A 328 -9.98 -10.40 16.16
CA LYS A 328 -9.62 -11.40 17.16
C LYS A 328 -8.21 -11.96 16.88
N THR A 329 -7.92 -12.31 15.64
CA THR A 329 -6.60 -12.82 15.25
C THR A 329 -5.49 -11.79 15.51
N ILE A 330 -5.73 -10.52 15.24
CA ILE A 330 -4.75 -9.45 15.50
C ILE A 330 -4.46 -9.37 17.00
N ILE A 331 -5.49 -9.31 17.83
CA ILE A 331 -5.35 -9.15 19.29
C ILE A 331 -4.69 -10.38 19.91
N GLU A 332 -5.14 -11.59 19.58
CA GLU A 332 -4.54 -12.83 20.08
C GLU A 332 -3.06 -12.96 19.65
N TYR A 333 -2.75 -12.60 18.40
CA TYR A 333 -1.36 -12.67 17.93
C TYR A 333 -0.47 -11.64 18.60
N ARG A 334 -0.97 -10.42 18.85
CA ARG A 334 -0.32 -9.40 19.66
C ARG A 334 0.00 -9.94 21.06
N ASP A 335 -1.00 -10.45 21.76
CA ASP A 335 -0.89 -10.91 23.16
C ASP A 335 0.06 -12.11 23.29
N SER A 336 0.14 -12.96 22.27
CA SER A 336 1.08 -14.09 22.23
C SER A 336 2.55 -13.68 22.05
N LYS A 337 2.83 -12.40 21.74
CA LYS A 337 4.18 -11.87 21.46
C LYS A 337 4.61 -10.75 22.41
N SER A 338 3.67 -10.30 23.28
CA SER A 338 3.96 -9.43 24.43
C SER A 338 4.59 -10.25 25.54
#